data_30082b9f9b1ce5b4d75f7020e9de933a
#
_entry.id   30082b9f9b1ce5b4d75f7020e9de933a
#
_cell.length_a   1.000
_cell.length_b   1.000
_cell.length_c   1.000
_cell.angle_alpha   90.00
_cell.angle_beta   90.00
_cell.angle_gamma   90.00
#
_symmetry.space_group_name_H-M   'P 1'
#
loop_
_entity.id
_entity.type
_entity.pdbx_description
1 polymer ?
#
loop_
_entity_poly.entity_id
_entity_poly.type
_entity_poly.pdbx_seq_one_letter_code
_entity_poly.pdbx_strand_id
1 'polypeptide(L)'
;MPEEIPWGGTKVDDAYWQFFCDLLGEGKMKQFKEECMDDYLDFFRKFEVQKRRGPSEALETIYIRIPMSLYDTLDNEIPEAISLSKYKDAVSFDKRSLKLKMNFKLFENFFTETCKQIRSRLLKLWDENDLTNVKTALLVGGFSECHIIQNMIKELMKEKQIHLILPNEPALAVLKGAVYTGHVPESD
;
A
#
# COMPACT_ATOMS: atom_id res chain seq x y z
N MET A 1 -12.04 -25.53 -3.53
CA MET A 1 -10.84 -24.78 -3.94
C MET A 1 -10.64 -23.68 -2.89
N PRO A 2 -9.44 -23.44 -2.36
CA PRO A 2 -9.26 -22.31 -1.47
C PRO A 2 -9.55 -21.03 -2.26
N GLU A 3 -10.47 -20.22 -1.75
CA GLU A 3 -10.69 -18.88 -2.30
C GLU A 3 -9.35 -18.12 -2.25
N GLU A 4 -8.80 -17.80 -3.40
CA GLU A 4 -7.69 -16.87 -3.50
C GLU A 4 -8.18 -15.52 -2.97
N ILE A 5 -7.79 -15.21 -1.75
CA ILE A 5 -8.10 -13.91 -1.16
C ILE A 5 -7.01 -12.96 -1.64
N PRO A 6 -7.26 -12.05 -2.57
CA PRO A 6 -6.25 -11.18 -3.15
C PRO A 6 -5.92 -9.99 -2.23
N TRP A 7 -5.63 -10.26 -0.95
CA TRP A 7 -5.27 -9.24 0.02
C TRP A 7 -3.77 -8.93 -0.08
N GLY A 8 -3.45 -7.96 -0.92
CA GLY A 8 -2.09 -7.51 -1.17
C GLY A 8 -2.03 -6.02 -1.47
N GLY A 9 -0.92 -5.58 -2.04
CA GLY A 9 -0.69 -4.19 -2.43
C GLY A 9 -1.77 -3.60 -3.35
N THR A 10 -2.40 -4.41 -4.20
CA THR A 10 -3.48 -3.99 -5.10
C THR A 10 -4.72 -3.49 -4.37
N LYS A 11 -5.05 -4.04 -3.20
CA LYS A 11 -6.18 -3.55 -2.39
C LYS A 11 -5.90 -2.18 -1.77
N VAL A 12 -4.66 -1.88 -1.50
CA VAL A 12 -4.24 -0.53 -1.08
C VAL A 12 -4.33 0.45 -2.25
N ASP A 13 -4.02 -0.01 -3.48
CA ASP A 13 -4.18 0.79 -4.70
C ASP A 13 -5.66 1.08 -4.99
N ASP A 14 -6.55 0.10 -4.77
CA ASP A 14 -8.01 0.28 -4.86
C ASP A 14 -8.49 1.33 -3.84
N ALA A 15 -8.01 1.28 -2.60
CA ALA A 15 -8.36 2.25 -1.55
C ALA A 15 -7.85 3.67 -1.89
N TYR A 16 -6.65 3.78 -2.45
CA TYR A 16 -6.10 5.03 -2.94
C TYR A 16 -6.93 5.60 -4.11
N TRP A 17 -7.30 4.78 -5.08
CA TRP A 17 -8.20 5.15 -6.16
C TRP A 17 -9.54 5.65 -5.63
N GLN A 18 -10.16 4.88 -4.73
CA GLN A 18 -11.45 5.23 -4.14
C GLN A 18 -11.39 6.55 -3.37
N PHE A 19 -10.30 6.81 -2.66
CA PHE A 19 -10.09 8.10 -1.99
C PHE A 19 -10.16 9.27 -2.99
N PHE A 20 -9.53 9.16 -4.15
CA PHE A 20 -9.58 10.21 -5.17
C PHE A 20 -10.95 10.30 -5.84
N CYS A 21 -11.63 9.18 -6.07
CA CYS A 21 -13.02 9.17 -6.54
C CYS A 21 -13.96 9.88 -5.56
N ASP A 22 -13.81 9.61 -4.26
CA ASP A 22 -14.60 10.25 -3.21
C ASP A 22 -14.31 11.76 -3.09
N LEU A 23 -13.05 12.16 -3.29
CA LEU A 23 -12.59 13.54 -3.12
C LEU A 23 -12.91 14.40 -4.34
N LEU A 24 -12.66 13.88 -5.55
CA LEU A 24 -12.64 14.63 -6.81
C LEU A 24 -13.80 14.27 -7.74
N GLY A 25 -14.57 13.24 -7.39
CA GLY A 25 -15.65 12.71 -8.21
C GLY A 25 -15.22 11.57 -9.13
N GLU A 26 -15.98 10.48 -9.10
CA GLU A 26 -15.68 9.25 -9.87
C GLU A 26 -15.64 9.52 -11.39
N GLY A 27 -16.57 10.34 -11.90
CA GLY A 27 -16.64 10.70 -13.33
C GLY A 27 -15.38 11.40 -13.82
N LYS A 28 -14.89 12.38 -13.08
CA LYS A 28 -13.64 13.10 -13.40
C LYS A 28 -12.40 12.21 -13.32
N MET A 29 -12.36 11.32 -12.34
CA MET A 29 -11.26 10.34 -12.21
C MET A 29 -11.27 9.33 -13.36
N LYS A 30 -12.44 8.87 -13.81
CA LYS A 30 -12.55 8.01 -15.00
C LYS A 30 -12.12 8.74 -16.27
N GLN A 31 -12.57 9.96 -16.47
CA GLN A 31 -12.16 10.80 -17.60
C GLN A 31 -10.63 10.99 -17.62
N PHE A 32 -10.01 11.34 -16.49
CA PHE A 32 -8.56 11.44 -16.38
C PHE A 32 -7.86 10.15 -16.79
N LYS A 33 -8.34 9.00 -16.33
CA LYS A 33 -7.78 7.69 -16.68
C LYS A 33 -7.89 7.37 -18.17
N GLU A 34 -9.02 7.72 -18.81
CA GLU A 34 -9.29 7.44 -20.23
C GLU A 34 -8.54 8.38 -21.16
N GLU A 35 -8.49 9.68 -20.84
CA GLU A 35 -7.90 10.71 -21.70
C GLU A 35 -6.39 10.91 -21.46
N CYS A 36 -5.89 10.63 -20.26
CA CYS A 36 -4.51 10.92 -19.85
C CYS A 36 -3.82 9.67 -19.22
N MET A 37 -3.87 8.53 -19.93
CA MET A 37 -3.40 7.24 -19.42
C MET A 37 -1.95 7.25 -18.91
N ASP A 38 -1.04 7.95 -19.60
CA ASP A 38 0.38 8.02 -19.20
C ASP A 38 0.54 8.73 -17.84
N ASP A 39 -0.13 9.86 -17.66
CA ASP A 39 -0.13 10.61 -16.39
C ASP A 39 -0.83 9.82 -15.27
N TYR A 40 -1.91 9.09 -15.61
CA TYR A 40 -2.57 8.18 -14.69
C TYR A 40 -1.62 7.08 -14.19
N LEU A 41 -0.92 6.41 -15.10
CA LEU A 41 0.05 5.37 -14.74
C LEU A 41 1.20 5.93 -13.89
N ASP A 42 1.69 7.12 -14.22
CA ASP A 42 2.77 7.79 -13.49
C ASP A 42 2.32 8.21 -12.07
N PHE A 43 1.06 8.64 -11.95
CA PHE A 43 0.44 8.97 -10.68
C PHE A 43 0.38 7.76 -9.74
N PHE A 44 -0.02 6.60 -10.25
CA PHE A 44 -0.03 5.34 -9.49
C PHE A 44 1.37 4.79 -9.20
N ARG A 45 2.32 4.92 -10.14
CA ARG A 45 3.72 4.54 -9.89
C ARG A 45 4.35 5.33 -8.73
N LYS A 46 4.04 6.62 -8.63
CA LYS A 46 4.51 7.45 -7.50
C LYS A 46 3.90 7.01 -6.19
N PHE A 47 2.62 6.65 -6.19
CA PHE A 47 1.98 6.07 -5.01
C PHE A 47 2.62 4.73 -4.62
N GLU A 48 2.91 3.85 -5.59
CA GLU A 48 3.59 2.56 -5.33
C GLU A 48 4.93 2.75 -4.61
N VAL A 49 5.72 3.77 -4.99
CA VAL A 49 6.97 4.10 -4.30
C VAL A 49 6.72 4.57 -2.87
N GLN A 50 5.71 5.41 -2.65
CA GLN A 50 5.33 5.87 -1.31
C GLN A 50 4.81 4.73 -0.45
N LYS A 51 3.99 3.84 -1.02
CA LYS A 51 3.42 2.66 -0.37
C LYS A 51 4.51 1.72 0.16
N ARG A 52 5.55 1.46 -0.64
CA ARG A 52 6.68 0.59 -0.24
C ARG A 52 7.56 1.21 0.83
N ARG A 53 7.96 2.45 0.64
CA ARG A 53 8.84 3.13 1.60
C ARG A 53 8.16 3.34 2.94
N GLY A 54 6.83 3.52 2.91
CA GLY A 54 6.06 3.97 4.05
C GLY A 54 6.61 5.31 4.58
N PRO A 55 5.79 6.24 5.00
CA PRO A 55 6.31 7.35 5.77
C PRO A 55 6.86 6.76 7.07
N SER A 56 8.04 7.22 7.51
CA SER A 56 8.46 6.99 8.88
C SER A 56 7.44 7.64 9.81
N GLU A 57 7.20 7.07 10.98
CA GLU A 57 6.31 7.65 12.01
C GLU A 57 6.67 9.13 12.34
N ALA A 58 7.87 9.58 11.97
CA ALA A 58 8.32 10.96 12.08
C ALA A 58 7.70 11.91 11.04
N LEU A 59 7.05 11.43 9.97
CA LEU A 59 6.43 12.26 8.96
C LEU A 59 4.91 12.34 9.19
N GLU A 60 4.47 13.40 9.84
CA GLU A 60 3.04 13.67 10.07
C GLU A 60 2.27 13.96 8.78
N THR A 61 2.96 14.27 7.68
CA THR A 61 2.36 14.74 6.43
C THR A 61 2.91 14.01 5.21
N ILE A 62 2.00 13.53 4.37
CA ILE A 62 2.27 12.91 3.07
C ILE A 62 1.99 13.93 1.96
N TYR A 63 2.88 14.00 0.99
CA TYR A 63 2.73 14.87 -0.17
C TYR A 63 2.48 14.03 -1.42
N ILE A 64 1.35 14.28 -2.08
CA ILE A 64 0.98 13.65 -3.34
C ILE A 64 0.98 14.72 -4.42
N ARG A 65 1.82 14.56 -5.44
CA ARG A 65 1.84 15.48 -6.57
C ARG A 65 0.70 15.16 -7.51
N ILE A 66 -0.17 16.13 -7.73
CA ILE A 66 -1.27 16.03 -8.70
C ILE A 66 -0.72 16.31 -10.10
N PRO A 67 -0.96 15.44 -11.09
CA PRO A 67 -0.62 15.72 -12.49
C PRO A 67 -1.35 16.96 -12.99
N MET A 68 -0.72 17.72 -13.89
CA MET A 68 -1.37 18.90 -14.47
C MET A 68 -2.64 18.51 -15.25
N SER A 69 -2.59 17.43 -16.00
CA SER A 69 -3.75 16.88 -16.72
C SER A 69 -4.94 16.58 -15.82
N LEU A 70 -4.71 15.99 -14.63
CA LEU A 70 -5.77 15.79 -13.65
C LEU A 70 -6.30 17.13 -13.10
N TYR A 71 -5.41 18.08 -12.83
CA TYR A 71 -5.80 19.40 -12.36
C TYR A 71 -6.66 20.14 -13.38
N ASP A 72 -6.32 20.04 -14.67
CA ASP A 72 -7.08 20.62 -15.79
C ASP A 72 -8.44 19.91 -15.96
N THR A 73 -8.50 18.58 -15.87
CA THR A 73 -9.74 17.79 -15.92
C THR A 73 -10.73 18.21 -14.82
N LEU A 74 -10.22 18.75 -13.71
CA LEU A 74 -11.00 19.20 -12.56
C LEU A 74 -11.35 20.70 -12.62
N ASP A 75 -11.14 21.37 -13.75
CA ASP A 75 -11.42 22.80 -13.91
C ASP A 75 -10.80 23.67 -12.79
N ASN A 76 -9.70 23.22 -12.21
CA ASN A 76 -8.98 23.85 -11.09
C ASN A 76 -9.76 23.87 -9.73
N GLU A 77 -10.79 23.06 -9.55
CA GLU A 77 -11.72 23.09 -8.41
C GLU A 77 -11.27 22.20 -7.21
N ILE A 78 -10.03 21.71 -7.19
CA ILE A 78 -9.52 20.86 -6.09
C ILE A 78 -9.74 21.49 -4.71
N PRO A 79 -9.45 22.80 -4.47
CA PRO A 79 -9.67 23.41 -3.15
C PRO A 79 -11.15 23.37 -2.70
N GLU A 80 -12.06 23.57 -3.62
CA GLU A 80 -13.50 23.53 -3.36
C GLU A 80 -13.95 22.11 -3.05
N ALA A 81 -13.54 21.13 -3.86
CA ALA A 81 -13.80 19.73 -3.63
C ALA A 81 -13.32 19.28 -2.24
N ILE A 82 -12.12 19.70 -1.80
CA ILE A 82 -11.62 19.42 -0.46
C ILE A 82 -12.54 20.03 0.61
N SER A 83 -12.92 21.31 0.45
CA SER A 83 -13.73 22.02 1.46
C SER A 83 -15.10 21.39 1.68
N LEU A 84 -15.68 20.81 0.65
CA LEU A 84 -16.97 20.12 0.65
C LEU A 84 -16.87 18.64 1.07
N SER A 85 -15.68 18.09 1.11
CA SER A 85 -15.46 16.67 1.38
C SER A 85 -15.43 16.35 2.88
N LYS A 86 -15.61 15.05 3.21
CA LYS A 86 -15.34 14.49 4.54
C LYS A 86 -13.86 14.56 4.96
N TYR A 87 -12.96 14.93 4.05
CA TYR A 87 -11.50 14.95 4.24
C TYR A 87 -10.93 16.34 4.53
N LYS A 88 -11.78 17.39 4.65
CA LYS A 88 -11.38 18.80 4.79
C LYS A 88 -10.36 19.08 5.90
N ASP A 89 -10.42 18.31 7.00
CA ASP A 89 -9.52 18.48 8.15
C ASP A 89 -8.22 17.64 8.03
N ALA A 90 -8.18 16.69 7.10
CA ALA A 90 -7.06 15.78 6.91
C ALA A 90 -6.25 16.06 5.62
N VAL A 91 -6.80 16.88 4.72
CA VAL A 91 -6.25 17.13 3.39
C VAL A 91 -6.22 18.63 3.12
N SER A 92 -5.14 19.09 2.50
CA SER A 92 -5.05 20.46 1.94
C SER A 92 -4.32 20.43 0.60
N PHE A 93 -4.52 21.45 -0.22
CA PHE A 93 -3.93 21.54 -1.56
C PHE A 93 -3.13 22.81 -1.72
N ASP A 94 -1.88 22.67 -2.16
CA ASP A 94 -1.03 23.79 -2.54
C ASP A 94 -1.06 23.95 -4.07
N LYS A 95 -1.81 24.95 -4.53
CA LYS A 95 -1.99 25.27 -5.95
C LYS A 95 -0.69 25.62 -6.67
N ARG A 96 0.29 26.21 -5.96
CA ARG A 96 1.56 26.64 -6.58
C ARG A 96 2.45 25.45 -6.95
N SER A 97 2.49 24.45 -6.09
CA SER A 97 3.31 23.25 -6.28
C SER A 97 2.52 22.05 -6.82
N LEU A 98 1.21 22.17 -7.00
CA LEU A 98 0.27 21.09 -7.34
C LEU A 98 0.42 19.89 -6.40
N LYS A 99 0.60 20.16 -5.10
CA LYS A 99 0.73 19.13 -4.08
C LYS A 99 -0.49 19.08 -3.19
N LEU A 100 -1.06 17.89 -3.13
CA LEU A 100 -2.03 17.54 -2.10
C LEU A 100 -1.24 17.10 -0.87
N LYS A 101 -1.54 17.72 0.27
CA LYS A 101 -0.98 17.35 1.58
C LYS A 101 -2.04 16.52 2.29
N MET A 102 -1.63 15.39 2.82
CA MET A 102 -2.49 14.47 3.54
C MET A 102 -1.84 14.15 4.89
N ASN A 103 -2.61 14.09 5.97
CA ASN A 103 -2.08 13.61 7.23
C ASN A 103 -1.78 12.09 7.17
N PHE A 104 -0.80 11.65 7.97
CA PHE A 104 -0.36 10.26 7.99
C PHE A 104 -1.49 9.28 8.31
N LYS A 105 -2.38 9.63 9.24
CA LYS A 105 -3.50 8.78 9.66
C LYS A 105 -4.45 8.46 8.49
N LEU A 106 -4.72 9.43 7.62
CA LEU A 106 -5.54 9.19 6.42
C LEU A 106 -4.83 8.27 5.44
N PHE A 107 -3.52 8.45 5.24
CA PHE A 107 -2.71 7.55 4.42
C PHE A 107 -2.69 6.12 4.98
N GLU A 108 -2.51 5.96 6.28
CA GLU A 108 -2.55 4.67 6.98
C GLU A 108 -3.90 3.95 6.80
N ASN A 109 -4.99 4.70 6.72
CA ASN A 109 -6.33 4.13 6.50
C ASN A 109 -6.44 3.33 5.19
N PHE A 110 -5.64 3.62 4.15
CA PHE A 110 -5.62 2.82 2.92
C PHE A 110 -5.19 1.38 3.16
N PHE A 111 -4.43 1.14 4.21
CA PHE A 111 -3.91 -0.18 4.58
C PHE A 111 -4.81 -0.93 5.58
N THR A 112 -5.71 -0.23 6.25
CA THR A 112 -6.45 -0.75 7.40
C THR A 112 -7.17 -2.07 7.09
N GLU A 113 -7.93 -2.12 5.99
CA GLU A 113 -8.68 -3.33 5.64
C GLU A 113 -7.75 -4.46 5.22
N THR A 114 -6.71 -4.15 4.44
CA THR A 114 -5.70 -5.14 4.02
C THR A 114 -4.98 -5.73 5.24
N CYS A 115 -4.53 -4.89 6.16
CA CYS A 115 -3.90 -5.34 7.41
C CYS A 115 -4.82 -6.24 8.24
N LYS A 116 -6.08 -5.85 8.39
CA LYS A 116 -7.10 -6.62 9.12
C LYS A 116 -7.31 -8.00 8.50
N GLN A 117 -7.43 -8.08 7.20
CA GLN A 117 -7.65 -9.35 6.49
C GLN A 117 -6.43 -10.26 6.55
N ILE A 118 -5.22 -9.71 6.32
CA ILE A 118 -3.98 -10.48 6.46
C ILE A 118 -3.85 -11.02 7.90
N ARG A 119 -4.05 -10.17 8.91
CA ARG A 119 -4.01 -10.58 10.32
C ARG A 119 -5.04 -11.67 10.63
N SER A 120 -6.29 -11.49 10.20
CA SER A 120 -7.36 -12.47 10.40
C SER A 120 -7.01 -13.82 9.76
N ARG A 121 -6.46 -13.81 8.54
CA ARG A 121 -6.06 -15.05 7.84
C ARG A 121 -4.92 -15.77 8.54
N LEU A 122 -3.92 -15.02 8.99
CA LEU A 122 -2.81 -15.60 9.76
C LEU A 122 -3.30 -16.23 11.07
N LEU A 123 -4.17 -15.55 11.81
CA LEU A 123 -4.75 -16.10 13.04
C LEU A 123 -5.53 -17.38 12.78
N LYS A 124 -6.35 -17.43 11.72
CA LYS A 124 -7.06 -18.67 11.33
C LYS A 124 -6.09 -19.81 11.00
N LEU A 125 -5.00 -19.52 10.29
CA LEU A 125 -3.99 -20.52 9.96
C LEU A 125 -3.34 -21.14 11.23
N TRP A 126 -3.14 -20.32 12.29
CA TRP A 126 -2.64 -20.83 13.58
C TRP A 126 -3.65 -21.73 14.25
N ASP A 127 -4.92 -21.36 14.24
CA ASP A 127 -5.98 -22.13 14.89
C ASP A 127 -6.29 -23.43 14.13
N GLU A 128 -6.21 -23.43 12.78
CA GLU A 128 -6.57 -24.57 11.92
C GLU A 128 -5.45 -25.62 11.79
N ASN A 129 -4.17 -25.23 11.90
CA ASN A 129 -3.04 -26.07 11.49
C ASN A 129 -2.07 -26.45 12.62
N ASP A 130 -2.40 -26.20 13.87
CA ASP A 130 -1.50 -26.47 15.02
C ASP A 130 -0.06 -26.00 14.78
N LEU A 131 0.08 -24.69 14.49
CA LEU A 131 1.40 -24.09 14.25
C LEU A 131 2.18 -23.78 15.54
N THR A 132 1.85 -24.46 16.64
CA THR A 132 2.50 -24.29 17.97
C THR A 132 4.01 -24.54 17.93
N ASN A 133 4.47 -25.39 17.01
CA ASN A 133 5.88 -25.71 16.82
C ASN A 133 6.64 -24.70 15.95
N VAL A 134 5.95 -23.75 15.32
CA VAL A 134 6.60 -22.72 14.50
C VAL A 134 7.33 -21.75 15.41
N LYS A 135 8.65 -21.65 15.29
CA LYS A 135 9.50 -20.73 16.07
C LYS A 135 9.99 -19.54 15.26
N THR A 136 9.96 -19.66 13.93
CA THR A 136 10.51 -18.65 13.02
C THR A 136 9.56 -18.43 11.85
N ALA A 137 9.33 -17.18 11.49
CA ALA A 137 8.61 -16.76 10.30
C ALA A 137 9.53 -15.91 9.43
N LEU A 138 9.44 -16.07 8.12
CA LEU A 138 10.18 -15.30 7.14
C LEU A 138 9.20 -14.46 6.34
N LEU A 139 9.37 -13.12 6.36
CA LEU A 139 8.52 -12.19 5.61
C LEU A 139 9.21 -11.78 4.31
N VAL A 140 8.65 -12.22 3.18
CA VAL A 140 9.18 -11.98 1.83
C VAL A 140 8.12 -11.46 0.87
N GLY A 141 8.53 -11.01 -0.32
CA GLY A 141 7.65 -10.48 -1.37
C GLY A 141 7.62 -8.95 -1.40
N GLY A 142 7.14 -8.37 -2.51
CA GLY A 142 7.18 -6.92 -2.75
C GLY A 142 6.38 -6.10 -1.74
N PHE A 143 5.25 -6.60 -1.28
CA PHE A 143 4.41 -5.90 -0.30
C PHE A 143 5.01 -5.91 1.11
N SER A 144 5.92 -6.83 1.40
CA SER A 144 6.64 -6.90 2.66
C SER A 144 7.69 -5.78 2.86
N GLU A 145 7.96 -4.97 1.82
CA GLU A 145 8.78 -3.76 1.95
C GLU A 145 8.04 -2.62 2.64
N CYS A 146 6.72 -2.69 2.71
CA CYS A 146 5.89 -1.66 3.34
C CYS A 146 6.02 -1.69 4.87
N HIS A 147 6.47 -0.58 5.46
CA HIS A 147 6.65 -0.47 6.91
C HIS A 147 5.36 -0.68 7.72
N ILE A 148 4.20 -0.26 7.20
CA ILE A 148 2.90 -0.47 7.86
C ILE A 148 2.62 -1.97 7.99
N ILE A 149 2.86 -2.72 6.91
CA ILE A 149 2.70 -4.18 6.92
C ILE A 149 3.73 -4.84 7.84
N GLN A 150 5.00 -4.41 7.76
CA GLN A 150 6.05 -4.93 8.64
C GLN A 150 5.72 -4.74 10.11
N ASN A 151 5.24 -3.56 10.49
CA ASN A 151 4.89 -3.27 11.88
C ASN A 151 3.74 -4.15 12.35
N MET A 152 2.66 -4.26 11.57
CA MET A 152 1.54 -5.13 11.88
C MET A 152 1.96 -6.60 12.05
N ILE A 153 2.82 -7.12 11.14
CA ILE A 153 3.34 -8.49 11.23
C ILE A 153 4.28 -8.66 12.42
N LYS A 154 5.17 -7.68 12.70
CA LYS A 154 6.05 -7.72 13.88
C LYS A 154 5.26 -7.83 15.17
N GLU A 155 4.20 -7.03 15.32
CA GLU A 155 3.33 -7.10 16.50
C GLU A 155 2.66 -8.46 16.63
N LEU A 156 2.09 -8.99 15.54
CA LEU A 156 1.46 -10.31 15.53
C LEU A 156 2.45 -11.43 15.88
N MET A 157 3.67 -11.40 15.31
CA MET A 157 4.70 -12.40 15.61
C MET A 157 5.16 -12.31 17.06
N LYS A 158 5.27 -11.10 17.61
CA LYS A 158 5.58 -10.88 19.03
C LYS A 158 4.50 -11.47 19.94
N GLU A 159 3.22 -11.24 19.63
CA GLU A 159 2.11 -11.84 20.38
C GLU A 159 2.15 -13.38 20.39
N LYS A 160 2.58 -13.97 19.28
CA LYS A 160 2.70 -15.43 19.11
C LYS A 160 4.07 -15.99 19.56
N GLN A 161 4.98 -15.15 20.05
CA GLN A 161 6.35 -15.51 20.47
C GLN A 161 7.17 -16.17 19.34
N ILE A 162 6.98 -15.70 18.12
CA ILE A 162 7.65 -16.18 16.91
C ILE A 162 8.75 -15.21 16.50
N HIS A 163 9.94 -15.73 16.20
CA HIS A 163 11.03 -14.93 15.66
C HIS A 163 10.74 -14.56 14.21
N LEU A 164 10.65 -13.25 13.92
CA LEU A 164 10.42 -12.74 12.56
C LEU A 164 11.75 -12.39 11.89
N ILE A 165 12.02 -13.01 10.74
CA ILE A 165 13.13 -12.67 9.87
C ILE A 165 12.65 -11.78 8.74
N LEU A 166 13.27 -10.60 8.61
CA LEU A 166 13.08 -9.66 7.52
C LEU A 166 14.38 -9.60 6.70
N PRO A 167 14.43 -10.16 5.49
CA PRO A 167 15.59 -10.01 4.61
C PRO A 167 15.82 -8.54 4.23
N ASN A 168 17.06 -8.15 3.93
CA ASN A 168 17.39 -6.80 3.50
C ASN A 168 16.67 -6.38 2.22
N GLU A 169 16.37 -7.34 1.33
CA GLU A 169 15.67 -7.12 0.05
C GLU A 169 14.53 -8.16 -0.09
N PRO A 170 13.45 -8.01 0.69
CA PRO A 170 12.42 -9.02 0.77
C PRO A 170 11.68 -9.25 -0.55
N ALA A 171 11.56 -8.22 -1.40
CA ALA A 171 10.97 -8.33 -2.73
C ALA A 171 11.81 -9.20 -3.68
N LEU A 172 13.13 -9.20 -3.51
CA LEU A 172 14.07 -9.95 -4.36
C LEU A 172 14.45 -11.30 -3.77
N ALA A 173 14.06 -11.61 -2.54
CA ALA A 173 14.48 -12.83 -1.84
C ALA A 173 14.09 -14.10 -2.61
N VAL A 174 12.86 -14.15 -3.13
CA VAL A 174 12.37 -15.30 -3.91
C VAL A 174 13.11 -15.42 -5.24
N LEU A 175 13.32 -14.30 -5.94
CA LEU A 175 14.05 -14.30 -7.20
C LEU A 175 15.51 -14.74 -7.03
N LYS A 176 16.19 -14.21 -6.00
CA LYS A 176 17.57 -14.62 -5.67
C LYS A 176 17.66 -16.10 -5.31
N GLY A 177 16.68 -16.60 -4.56
CA GLY A 177 16.59 -18.02 -4.24
C GLY A 177 16.39 -18.88 -5.48
N ALA A 178 15.51 -18.52 -6.38
CA ALA A 178 15.27 -19.24 -7.63
C ALA A 178 16.51 -19.27 -8.54
N VAL A 179 17.22 -18.14 -8.67
CA VAL A 179 18.47 -18.07 -9.42
C VAL A 179 19.53 -18.97 -8.78
N TYR A 180 19.68 -18.91 -7.46
CA TYR A 180 20.65 -19.75 -6.74
C TYR A 180 20.36 -21.24 -6.96
N THR A 181 19.11 -21.67 -6.78
CA THR A 181 18.70 -23.06 -6.97
C THR A 181 18.90 -23.53 -8.43
N GLY A 182 18.65 -22.66 -9.43
CA GLY A 182 18.87 -23.00 -10.84
C GLY A 182 20.36 -23.11 -11.25
N HIS A 183 21.27 -22.56 -10.43
CA HIS A 183 22.73 -22.66 -10.69
C HIS A 183 23.41 -23.75 -9.86
N VAL A 184 22.76 -24.31 -8.86
CA VAL A 184 23.29 -25.43 -8.09
C VAL A 184 22.94 -26.72 -8.83
N PRO A 185 23.92 -27.52 -9.33
CA PRO A 185 23.64 -28.83 -9.90
C PRO A 185 22.90 -29.67 -8.85
N GLU A 186 21.83 -30.33 -9.26
CA GLU A 186 21.21 -31.34 -8.39
C GLU A 186 22.31 -32.35 -8.04
N SER A 187 22.69 -32.43 -6.78
CA SER A 187 23.51 -33.54 -6.27
C SER A 187 22.60 -34.75 -6.19
N ASP A 188 22.84 -35.73 -7.09
CA ASP A 188 22.26 -37.04 -7.07
C ASP A 188 22.36 -37.72 -5.68
#